data_e026d638215e2bc73c06057fbe33849a
#
_entry.id   e026d638215e2bc73c06057fbe33849a
#
_cell.length_a   1.000
_cell.length_b   1.000
_cell.length_c   1.000
_cell.angle_alpha   90.00
_cell.angle_beta   90.00
_cell.angle_gamma   90.00
#
_symmetry.space_group_name_H-M   'P 1'
#
loop_
_entity.id
_entity.type
_entity.pdbx_description
1 polymer ?
#
loop_
_entity_poly.entity_id
_entity_poly.type
_entity_poly.pdbx_seq_one_letter_code
_entity_poly.pdbx_strand_id
1 'polypeptide(L)'
;MKTEYSQDRRFVDDRSKIPPDGDRRKPRSALDGPLPPPPRPEHPLPDPSDWSFDLIEQYHDVIKATARRFGLDTYPNQLEVITAEQMMDAYASVGMPVNYRHWSYGKEFISTEKNYRRGHMGLAYEIVINSNPCISYLMEENTMAMQALVIAHAAYGHNSFFKGNYLFRMWTDAASIIDYLVYARNYVAAAEDKHGIDAVEELLDS
;
A
#
# COMPACT_ATOMS: atom_id res chain seq x y z
N MET A 1 -16.28 16.70 -38.65
CA MET A 1 -14.82 16.59 -38.51
C MET A 1 -14.58 15.34 -37.68
N LYS A 2 -14.25 14.20 -38.31
CA LYS A 2 -14.04 12.92 -37.68
C LYS A 2 -12.63 12.92 -37.07
N THR A 3 -12.51 12.87 -35.77
CA THR A 3 -11.25 12.61 -35.09
C THR A 3 -11.06 11.10 -35.04
N GLU A 4 -10.15 10.61 -35.84
CA GLU A 4 -9.65 9.24 -35.76
C GLU A 4 -8.94 9.03 -34.43
N TYR A 5 -9.56 8.22 -33.56
CA TYR A 5 -8.86 7.62 -32.45
C TYR A 5 -8.01 6.48 -33.00
N SER A 6 -6.71 6.69 -33.09
CA SER A 6 -5.74 5.68 -33.46
C SER A 6 -5.73 4.54 -32.43
N GLN A 7 -6.34 3.43 -32.82
CA GLN A 7 -6.15 2.12 -32.19
C GLN A 7 -4.75 1.62 -32.57
N ASP A 8 -3.71 2.04 -31.89
CA ASP A 8 -2.41 1.36 -31.98
C ASP A 8 -1.65 1.50 -30.66
N ARG A 9 -2.22 0.93 -29.59
CA ARG A 9 -1.39 0.49 -28.46
C ARG A 9 -0.98 -0.96 -28.72
N ARG A 10 -0.09 -1.14 -29.69
CA ARG A 10 0.72 -2.35 -29.71
C ARG A 10 1.47 -2.40 -28.40
N PHE A 11 1.24 -3.48 -27.67
CA PHE A 11 2.10 -3.91 -26.60
C PHE A 11 3.51 -4.02 -27.19
N VAL A 12 4.29 -2.98 -27.09
CA VAL A 12 5.70 -3.03 -27.40
C VAL A 12 6.32 -3.77 -26.23
N ASP A 13 6.63 -5.04 -26.47
CA ASP A 13 7.52 -5.84 -25.62
C ASP A 13 8.88 -5.13 -25.59
N ASP A 14 8.98 -4.11 -24.73
CA ASP A 14 10.21 -3.32 -24.57
C ASP A 14 11.18 -4.10 -23.69
N ARG A 15 11.76 -5.14 -24.29
CA ARG A 15 12.83 -5.93 -23.68
C ARG A 15 14.08 -5.11 -23.35
N SER A 16 14.16 -3.85 -23.80
CA SER A 16 15.26 -2.94 -23.45
C SER A 16 15.23 -2.53 -21.97
N LYS A 17 14.09 -2.69 -21.29
CA LYS A 17 13.95 -2.44 -19.84
C LYS A 17 14.33 -3.63 -18.97
N ILE A 18 14.62 -4.80 -19.57
CA ILE A 18 15.15 -5.94 -18.83
C ILE A 18 16.66 -5.69 -18.66
N PRO A 19 17.15 -5.50 -17.43
CA PRO A 19 18.59 -5.34 -17.23
C PRO A 19 19.31 -6.57 -17.80
N PRO A 20 20.47 -6.39 -18.45
CA PRO A 20 21.22 -7.50 -19.01
C PRO A 20 21.53 -8.53 -17.92
N ASP A 21 21.50 -9.79 -18.30
CA ASP A 21 21.63 -11.00 -17.44
C ASP A 21 22.88 -10.99 -16.49
N GLY A 22 23.77 -10.01 -16.64
CA GLY A 22 24.96 -9.83 -15.80
C GLY A 22 24.74 -9.11 -14.47
N ASP A 23 23.57 -8.46 -14.26
CA ASP A 23 23.27 -7.75 -13.00
C ASP A 23 22.27 -8.52 -12.10
N ARG A 24 22.16 -9.83 -12.31
CA ARG A 24 21.66 -10.71 -11.26
C ARG A 24 22.66 -10.57 -10.11
N ARG A 25 22.32 -9.76 -9.12
CA ARG A 25 23.00 -9.83 -7.82
C ARG A 25 23.09 -11.31 -7.50
N LYS A 26 24.31 -11.86 -7.52
CA LYS A 26 24.57 -13.23 -7.12
C LYS A 26 23.75 -13.44 -5.86
N PRO A 27 22.92 -14.52 -5.75
CA PRO A 27 22.29 -14.81 -4.48
C PRO A 27 23.41 -14.69 -3.47
N ARG A 28 23.27 -13.78 -2.48
CA ARG A 28 24.28 -13.62 -1.44
C ARG A 28 24.54 -15.02 -0.95
N SER A 29 25.76 -15.49 -1.19
CA SER A 29 26.22 -16.77 -0.66
C SER A 29 25.78 -16.78 0.78
N ALA A 30 25.08 -17.84 1.19
CA ALA A 30 24.52 -18.02 2.52
C ALA A 30 25.36 -17.25 3.51
N LEU A 31 24.78 -16.20 4.06
CA LEU A 31 25.39 -15.15 4.87
C LEU A 31 26.59 -15.71 5.63
N ASP A 32 27.79 -15.20 5.38
CA ASP A 32 29.02 -15.64 6.05
C ASP A 32 28.86 -15.46 7.56
N GLY A 33 28.44 -16.51 8.22
CA GLY A 33 28.17 -16.59 9.65
C GLY A 33 26.72 -16.24 10.07
N PRO A 34 26.28 -16.71 11.24
CA PRO A 34 25.00 -16.36 11.81
C PRO A 34 24.94 -14.85 12.03
N LEU A 35 23.89 -14.20 11.52
CA LEU A 35 23.64 -12.79 11.81
C LEU A 35 23.67 -12.61 13.33
N PRO A 36 24.37 -11.59 13.86
CA PRO A 36 24.26 -11.28 15.27
C PRO A 36 22.80 -11.06 15.60
N PRO A 37 22.32 -11.53 16.76
CA PRO A 37 20.93 -11.33 17.15
C PRO A 37 20.60 -9.84 17.07
N PRO A 38 19.38 -9.47 16.68
CA PRO A 38 18.95 -8.07 16.70
C PRO A 38 19.18 -7.53 18.11
N PRO A 39 19.56 -6.25 18.24
CA PRO A 39 19.65 -5.62 19.55
C PRO A 39 18.31 -5.84 20.26
N ARG A 40 18.34 -6.44 21.42
CA ARG A 40 17.14 -6.53 22.26
C ARG A 40 16.76 -5.11 22.64
N PRO A 41 15.47 -4.74 22.56
CA PRO A 41 15.04 -3.47 23.11
C PRO A 41 15.50 -3.41 24.57
N GLU A 42 16.12 -2.31 24.96
CA GLU A 42 16.67 -2.11 26.33
C GLU A 42 15.56 -2.14 27.40
N HIS A 43 14.30 -2.08 26.96
CA HIS A 43 13.12 -2.11 27.81
C HIS A 43 12.28 -3.35 27.57
N PRO A 44 11.64 -3.92 28.61
CA PRO A 44 10.64 -4.95 28.41
C PRO A 44 9.56 -4.43 27.47
N LEU A 45 8.99 -5.33 26.67
CA LEU A 45 7.85 -4.99 25.83
C LEU A 45 6.77 -4.34 26.68
N PRO A 46 6.24 -3.17 26.29
CA PRO A 46 5.18 -2.52 27.03
C PRO A 46 3.96 -3.42 27.13
N ASP A 47 3.06 -3.11 28.06
CA ASP A 47 1.76 -3.76 28.15
C ASP A 47 1.12 -3.77 26.73
N PRO A 48 0.55 -4.88 26.28
CA PRO A 48 0.03 -5.02 24.91
C PRO A 48 -0.90 -3.90 24.43
N SER A 49 -1.55 -3.21 25.34
CA SER A 49 -2.47 -2.09 25.03
C SER A 49 -1.78 -0.72 24.92
N ASP A 50 -0.53 -0.58 25.37
CA ASP A 50 0.12 0.71 25.49
C ASP A 50 1.15 0.95 24.38
N TRP A 51 0.68 1.36 23.21
CA TRP A 51 1.57 1.95 22.21
C TRP A 51 1.49 3.49 22.26
N SER A 52 2.57 4.11 21.85
CA SER A 52 2.66 5.55 21.63
C SER A 52 3.37 5.83 20.31
N PHE A 53 3.23 7.02 19.76
CA PHE A 53 3.94 7.41 18.54
C PHE A 53 5.45 7.32 18.72
N ASP A 54 5.98 7.73 19.86
CA ASP A 54 7.41 7.63 20.18
C ASP A 54 7.87 6.15 20.18
N LEU A 55 7.04 5.26 20.69
CA LEU A 55 7.34 3.84 20.73
C LEU A 55 7.28 3.22 19.33
N ILE A 56 6.28 3.59 18.51
CA ILE A 56 6.19 3.20 17.11
C ILE A 56 7.45 3.64 16.35
N GLU A 57 7.91 4.88 16.55
CA GLU A 57 9.11 5.41 15.90
C GLU A 57 10.36 4.64 16.31
N GLN A 58 10.53 4.34 17.59
CA GLN A 58 11.65 3.51 18.07
C GLN A 58 11.67 2.11 17.42
N TYR A 59 10.52 1.44 17.39
CA TYR A 59 10.42 0.13 16.73
C TYR A 59 10.64 0.24 15.22
N HIS A 60 10.10 1.27 14.58
CA HIS A 60 10.32 1.53 13.17
C HIS A 60 11.81 1.68 12.85
N ASP A 61 12.57 2.42 13.67
CA ASP A 61 14.02 2.60 13.45
C ASP A 61 14.80 1.30 13.60
N VAL A 62 14.46 0.46 14.58
CA VAL A 62 15.09 -0.85 14.76
C VAL A 62 14.76 -1.78 13.57
N ILE A 63 13.49 -1.80 13.13
CA ILE A 63 13.04 -2.60 11.99
C ILE A 63 13.73 -2.12 10.71
N LYS A 64 13.82 -0.80 10.50
CA LYS A 64 14.53 -0.18 9.39
C LYS A 64 16.01 -0.56 9.32
N ALA A 65 16.69 -0.50 10.46
CA ALA A 65 18.09 -0.93 10.55
C ALA A 65 18.24 -2.42 10.23
N THR A 66 17.31 -3.24 10.72
CA THR A 66 17.28 -4.68 10.47
C THR A 66 17.01 -4.99 8.99
N ALA A 67 16.01 -4.35 8.39
CA ALA A 67 15.67 -4.49 6.97
C ALA A 67 16.87 -4.16 6.07
N ARG A 68 17.60 -3.08 6.38
CA ARG A 68 18.84 -2.72 5.66
C ARG A 68 19.92 -3.80 5.79
N ARG A 69 20.09 -4.40 6.96
CA ARG A 69 21.03 -5.51 7.16
C ARG A 69 20.68 -6.73 6.30
N PHE A 70 19.39 -7.01 6.14
CA PHE A 70 18.91 -8.06 5.21
C PHE A 70 18.96 -7.65 3.75
N GLY A 71 19.37 -6.42 3.46
CA GLY A 71 19.49 -5.90 2.09
C GLY A 71 18.14 -5.64 1.42
N LEU A 72 17.09 -5.41 2.19
CA LEU A 72 15.80 -4.97 1.65
C LEU A 72 15.93 -3.54 1.12
N ASP A 73 15.56 -3.36 -0.13
CA ASP A 73 15.49 -2.06 -0.79
C ASP A 73 14.04 -1.59 -0.84
N THR A 74 13.75 -0.44 -0.23
CA THR A 74 12.39 0.09 -0.08
C THR A 74 12.28 1.52 -0.57
N TYR A 75 11.07 1.93 -0.97
CA TYR A 75 10.74 3.35 -1.03
C TYR A 75 10.79 3.97 0.38
N PRO A 76 10.91 5.30 0.52
CA PRO A 76 10.65 5.95 1.80
C PRO A 76 9.30 5.52 2.35
N ASN A 77 9.21 5.28 3.66
CA ASN A 77 7.96 4.87 4.31
C ASN A 77 7.23 6.08 4.90
N GLN A 78 5.91 6.04 4.76
CA GLN A 78 4.97 6.92 5.45
C GLN A 78 4.03 6.02 6.27
N LEU A 79 4.15 6.07 7.59
CA LEU A 79 3.29 5.30 8.50
C LEU A 79 2.15 6.19 8.98
N GLU A 80 0.93 5.71 8.87
CA GLU A 80 -0.27 6.40 9.31
C GLU A 80 -1.10 5.49 10.20
N VAL A 81 -1.35 5.93 11.44
CA VAL A 81 -2.25 5.21 12.35
C VAL A 81 -3.65 5.71 12.12
N ILE A 82 -4.56 4.79 11.82
CA ILE A 82 -5.95 5.07 11.48
C ILE A 82 -6.92 4.28 12.35
N THR A 83 -8.14 4.80 12.50
CA THR A 83 -9.21 4.14 13.25
C THR A 83 -9.77 2.95 12.49
N ALA A 84 -10.51 2.08 13.19
CA ALA A 84 -11.24 0.98 12.55
C ALA A 84 -12.23 1.47 11.48
N GLU A 85 -12.88 2.64 11.70
CA GLU A 85 -13.79 3.23 10.72
C GLU A 85 -13.05 3.68 9.46
N GLN A 86 -11.90 4.33 9.61
CA GLN A 86 -11.04 4.73 8.49
C GLN A 86 -10.49 3.50 7.75
N MET A 87 -10.16 2.43 8.47
CA MET A 87 -9.75 1.17 7.86
C MET A 87 -10.89 0.55 7.03
N MET A 88 -12.12 0.58 7.53
CA MET A 88 -13.29 0.12 6.77
C MET A 88 -13.56 0.96 5.52
N ASP A 89 -13.36 2.28 5.61
CA ASP A 89 -13.46 3.19 4.46
C ASP A 89 -12.39 2.87 3.40
N ALA A 90 -11.16 2.63 3.85
CA ALA A 90 -10.08 2.21 2.96
C ALA A 90 -10.37 0.85 2.28
N TYR A 91 -11.00 -0.09 2.97
CA TYR A 91 -11.49 -1.33 2.36
C TYR A 91 -12.57 -1.06 1.32
N ALA A 92 -13.56 -0.24 1.65
CA ALA A 92 -14.67 0.08 0.76
C ALA A 92 -14.20 0.76 -0.52
N SER A 93 -13.11 1.53 -0.44
CA SER A 93 -12.46 2.20 -1.57
C SER A 93 -11.36 1.37 -2.25
N VAL A 94 -11.29 0.06 -1.94
CA VAL A 94 -10.29 -0.88 -2.50
C VAL A 94 -8.85 -0.42 -2.23
N GLY A 95 -8.61 0.21 -1.08
CA GLY A 95 -7.31 0.73 -0.69
C GLY A 95 -6.84 1.96 -1.49
N MET A 96 -7.69 2.60 -2.26
CA MET A 96 -7.33 3.82 -2.99
C MET A 96 -7.28 5.02 -2.04
N PRO A 97 -6.11 5.68 -1.86
CA PRO A 97 -5.97 6.81 -0.94
C PRO A 97 -6.68 8.08 -1.43
N VAL A 98 -6.92 8.15 -2.73
CA VAL A 98 -7.71 9.20 -3.40
C VAL A 98 -8.63 8.53 -4.39
N ASN A 99 -9.94 8.80 -4.28
CA ASN A 99 -10.93 8.23 -5.18
C ASN A 99 -12.01 9.26 -5.55
N TYR A 100 -12.81 8.93 -6.56
CA TYR A 100 -14.05 9.61 -6.88
C TYR A 100 -15.19 9.03 -6.05
N ARG A 101 -16.31 9.75 -5.96
CA ARG A 101 -17.48 9.29 -5.21
C ARG A 101 -18.27 8.31 -6.07
N HIS A 102 -18.22 7.02 -5.74
CA HIS A 102 -19.04 5.99 -6.36
C HIS A 102 -20.00 5.42 -5.32
N TRP A 103 -21.26 5.23 -5.68
CA TRP A 103 -22.31 4.75 -4.77
C TRP A 103 -21.97 3.39 -4.14
N SER A 104 -21.28 2.53 -4.87
CA SER A 104 -20.89 1.20 -4.40
C SER A 104 -19.95 1.25 -3.19
N TYR A 105 -19.16 2.30 -3.02
CA TYR A 105 -18.26 2.45 -1.86
C TYR A 105 -19.06 2.58 -0.56
N GLY A 106 -20.12 3.39 -0.57
CA GLY A 106 -21.00 3.51 0.59
C GLY A 106 -21.72 2.21 0.93
N LYS A 107 -22.16 1.48 -0.10
CA LYS A 107 -22.78 0.15 0.06
C LYS A 107 -21.79 -0.85 0.65
N GLU A 108 -20.56 -0.87 0.15
CA GLU A 108 -19.49 -1.75 0.65
C GLU A 108 -19.11 -1.40 2.08
N PHE A 109 -19.00 -0.12 2.41
CA PHE A 109 -18.75 0.34 3.77
C PHE A 109 -19.82 -0.18 4.76
N ILE A 110 -21.10 0.01 4.44
CA ILE A 110 -22.21 -0.45 5.29
C ILE A 110 -22.19 -1.97 5.44
N SER A 111 -21.87 -2.71 4.37
CA SER A 111 -21.76 -4.16 4.39
C SER A 111 -20.61 -4.62 5.30
N THR A 112 -19.47 -4.00 5.17
CA THR A 112 -18.26 -4.28 5.95
C THR A 112 -18.46 -3.95 7.42
N GLU A 113 -19.01 -2.77 7.74
CA GLU A 113 -19.36 -2.36 9.11
C GLU A 113 -20.32 -3.35 9.77
N LYS A 114 -21.36 -3.77 9.06
CA LYS A 114 -22.33 -4.72 9.56
C LYS A 114 -21.74 -6.10 9.86
N ASN A 115 -20.84 -6.57 8.99
CA ASN A 115 -20.16 -7.84 9.18
C ASN A 115 -19.14 -7.76 10.33
N TYR A 116 -18.40 -6.65 10.44
CA TYR A 116 -17.50 -6.39 11.54
C TYR A 116 -18.21 -6.36 12.90
N ARG A 117 -19.30 -5.58 13.03
CA ARG A 117 -20.10 -5.48 14.25
C ARG A 117 -20.73 -6.82 14.67
N ARG A 118 -20.98 -7.73 13.73
CA ARG A 118 -21.49 -9.08 13.99
C ARG A 118 -20.40 -10.09 14.31
N GLY A 119 -19.13 -9.71 14.26
CA GLY A 119 -18.01 -10.62 14.43
C GLY A 119 -17.85 -11.64 13.29
N HIS A 120 -18.50 -11.42 12.15
CA HIS A 120 -18.38 -12.30 10.99
C HIS A 120 -17.13 -12.00 10.15
N MET A 121 -16.48 -10.86 10.40
CA MET A 121 -15.30 -10.39 9.68
C MET A 121 -14.38 -9.68 10.66
N GLY A 122 -13.08 -9.99 10.61
CA GLY A 122 -12.04 -9.17 11.21
C GLY A 122 -11.56 -8.13 10.21
N LEU A 123 -11.08 -6.99 10.69
CA LEU A 123 -10.35 -6.05 9.85
C LEU A 123 -8.91 -6.55 9.69
N ALA A 124 -8.28 -6.31 8.53
CA ALA A 124 -6.85 -6.46 8.43
C ALA A 124 -6.17 -5.44 9.33
N TYR A 125 -5.03 -5.82 9.85
CA TYR A 125 -4.27 -4.97 10.76
C TYR A 125 -3.52 -3.86 10.03
N GLU A 126 -3.52 -3.91 8.70
CA GLU A 126 -2.75 -3.02 7.82
C GLU A 126 -3.35 -2.91 6.42
N ILE A 127 -3.09 -1.77 5.77
CA ILE A 127 -3.20 -1.60 4.31
C ILE A 127 -1.92 -0.92 3.82
N VAL A 128 -1.39 -1.36 2.69
CA VAL A 128 -0.17 -0.80 2.10
C VAL A 128 -0.44 -0.29 0.70
N ILE A 129 -0.10 0.96 0.46
CA ILE A 129 -0.24 1.61 -0.83
C ILE A 129 1.11 1.61 -1.54
N ASN A 130 1.15 1.04 -2.75
CA ASN A 130 2.33 1.08 -3.60
C ASN A 130 2.52 2.46 -4.19
N SER A 131 3.05 3.37 -3.38
CA SER A 131 3.35 4.75 -3.74
C SER A 131 4.79 5.12 -3.35
N ASN A 132 5.23 6.31 -3.72
CA ASN A 132 6.51 6.84 -3.31
C ASN A 132 6.32 8.26 -2.73
N PRO A 133 6.35 8.43 -1.41
CA PRO A 133 6.62 7.42 -0.37
C PRO A 133 5.56 6.31 -0.32
N CYS A 134 5.96 5.10 0.13
CA CYS A 134 5.05 3.99 0.36
C CYS A 134 4.24 4.24 1.63
N ILE A 135 2.92 4.30 1.49
CA ILE A 135 2.01 4.57 2.61
C ILE A 135 1.58 3.25 3.24
N SER A 136 1.72 3.15 4.56
CA SER A 136 1.25 2.00 5.33
C SER A 136 0.27 2.48 6.40
N TYR A 137 -0.99 2.05 6.28
CA TYR A 137 -2.00 2.29 7.30
C TYR A 137 -1.91 1.22 8.38
N LEU A 138 -1.83 1.64 9.62
CA LEU A 138 -1.77 0.83 10.83
C LEU A 138 -3.04 1.06 11.63
N MET A 139 -3.71 -0.01 12.06
CA MET A 139 -4.93 0.15 12.85
C MET A 139 -4.58 0.55 14.29
N GLU A 140 -5.25 1.58 14.82
CA GLU A 140 -4.99 2.10 16.17
C GLU A 140 -5.25 1.07 17.29
N GLU A 141 -6.15 0.12 17.04
CA GLU A 141 -6.51 -0.95 17.98
C GLU A 141 -5.46 -2.08 18.04
N ASN A 142 -4.42 -2.03 17.21
CA ASN A 142 -3.34 -3.00 17.27
C ASN A 142 -2.58 -2.88 18.59
N THR A 143 -2.22 -4.02 19.18
CA THR A 143 -1.26 -4.03 20.29
C THR A 143 0.13 -3.58 19.80
N MET A 144 1.01 -3.16 20.70
CA MET A 144 2.38 -2.76 20.31
C MET A 144 3.13 -3.88 19.58
N ALA A 145 2.98 -5.12 20.01
CA ALA A 145 3.58 -6.28 19.32
C ALA A 145 3.04 -6.45 17.90
N MET A 146 1.74 -6.22 17.72
CA MET A 146 1.11 -6.24 16.39
C MET A 146 1.58 -5.05 15.55
N GLN A 147 1.67 -3.84 16.10
CA GLN A 147 2.22 -2.68 15.40
C GLN A 147 3.64 -2.96 14.88
N ALA A 148 4.52 -3.53 15.71
CA ALA A 148 5.87 -3.89 15.30
C ALA A 148 5.89 -4.93 14.17
N LEU A 149 5.03 -5.96 14.27
CA LEU A 149 4.91 -6.99 13.22
C LEU A 149 4.41 -6.39 11.91
N VAL A 150 3.37 -5.56 11.98
CA VAL A 150 2.76 -4.89 10.83
C VAL A 150 3.75 -3.93 10.18
N ILE A 151 4.51 -3.14 10.95
CA ILE A 151 5.54 -2.27 10.40
C ILE A 151 6.59 -3.10 9.64
N ALA A 152 7.06 -4.21 10.21
CA ALA A 152 8.02 -5.06 9.53
C ALA A 152 7.44 -5.66 8.23
N HIS A 153 6.19 -6.12 8.26
CA HIS A 153 5.50 -6.73 7.14
C HIS A 153 5.13 -5.72 6.05
N ALA A 154 4.45 -4.64 6.42
CA ALA A 154 3.96 -3.63 5.50
C ALA A 154 5.08 -2.73 4.96
N ALA A 155 5.73 -1.99 5.85
CA ALA A 155 6.67 -0.95 5.47
C ALA A 155 7.99 -1.50 4.91
N TYR A 156 8.34 -2.75 5.20
CA TYR A 156 9.59 -3.36 4.72
C TYR A 156 9.36 -4.60 3.88
N GLY A 157 8.39 -5.45 4.19
CA GLY A 157 8.07 -6.63 3.40
C GLY A 157 7.40 -6.25 2.07
N HIS A 158 6.18 -5.72 2.12
CA HIS A 158 5.45 -5.32 0.93
C HIS A 158 6.17 -4.23 0.14
N ASN A 159 6.69 -3.21 0.81
CA ASN A 159 7.40 -2.12 0.15
C ASN A 159 8.64 -2.62 -0.63
N SER A 160 9.44 -3.53 -0.05
CA SER A 160 10.59 -4.09 -0.75
C SER A 160 10.17 -4.95 -1.95
N PHE A 161 9.04 -5.64 -1.86
CA PHE A 161 8.45 -6.35 -2.98
C PHE A 161 8.02 -5.39 -4.08
N PHE A 162 7.30 -4.32 -3.76
CA PHE A 162 6.88 -3.32 -4.74
C PHE A 162 8.06 -2.72 -5.49
N LYS A 163 9.13 -2.37 -4.76
CA LYS A 163 10.31 -1.75 -5.35
C LYS A 163 11.24 -2.75 -6.05
N GLY A 164 11.40 -3.95 -5.49
CA GLY A 164 12.39 -4.94 -5.92
C GLY A 164 11.91 -5.92 -6.97
N ASN A 165 10.59 -6.17 -7.07
CA ASN A 165 10.05 -7.12 -8.04
C ASN A 165 9.89 -6.48 -9.41
N TYR A 166 10.71 -6.93 -10.39
CA TYR A 166 10.70 -6.35 -11.74
C TYR A 166 9.39 -6.61 -12.49
N LEU A 167 8.72 -7.75 -12.28
CA LEU A 167 7.44 -8.04 -12.91
C LEU A 167 6.36 -7.09 -12.40
N PHE A 168 6.32 -6.86 -11.10
CA PHE A 168 5.36 -5.92 -10.50
C PHE A 168 5.56 -4.50 -11.03
N ARG A 169 6.81 -4.05 -11.16
CA ARG A 169 7.16 -2.74 -11.71
C ARG A 169 6.85 -2.56 -13.19
N MET A 170 6.65 -3.62 -13.94
CA MET A 170 6.20 -3.52 -15.34
C MET A 170 4.75 -3.01 -15.45
N TRP A 171 3.95 -3.20 -14.41
CA TRP A 171 2.52 -2.89 -14.38
C TRP A 171 2.16 -1.71 -13.46
N THR A 172 3.10 -1.27 -12.62
CA THR A 172 2.85 -0.24 -11.60
C THR A 172 3.91 0.84 -11.64
N ASP A 173 3.52 2.06 -11.31
CA ASP A 173 4.42 3.18 -11.10
C ASP A 173 4.11 3.86 -9.77
N ALA A 174 4.91 3.54 -8.75
CA ALA A 174 4.71 4.07 -7.41
C ALA A 174 4.87 5.60 -7.33
N ALA A 175 5.64 6.20 -8.23
CA ALA A 175 5.86 7.65 -8.21
C ALA A 175 4.66 8.44 -8.73
N SER A 176 3.87 7.85 -9.64
CA SER A 176 2.77 8.56 -10.33
C SER A 176 1.38 8.17 -9.84
N ILE A 177 1.23 7.13 -9.00
CA ILE A 177 -0.09 6.60 -8.67
C ILE A 177 -1.01 7.63 -8.01
N ILE A 178 -0.50 8.43 -7.09
CA ILE A 178 -1.31 9.45 -6.39
C ILE A 178 -1.79 10.52 -7.36
N ASP A 179 -0.90 11.02 -8.21
CA ASP A 179 -1.25 12.02 -9.22
C ASP A 179 -2.27 11.47 -10.23
N TYR A 180 -2.10 10.19 -10.60
CA TYR A 180 -3.05 9.50 -11.46
C TYR A 180 -4.45 9.39 -10.83
N LEU A 181 -4.54 9.04 -9.54
CA LEU A 181 -5.81 8.96 -8.82
C LEU A 181 -6.47 10.34 -8.69
N VAL A 182 -5.69 11.39 -8.42
CA VAL A 182 -6.19 12.77 -8.40
C VAL A 182 -6.73 13.17 -9.77
N TYR A 183 -5.98 12.86 -10.83
CA TYR A 183 -6.44 13.11 -12.20
C TYR A 183 -7.74 12.36 -12.51
N ALA A 184 -7.80 11.06 -12.19
CA ALA A 184 -8.97 10.23 -12.44
C ALA A 184 -10.22 10.77 -11.71
N ARG A 185 -10.08 11.14 -10.44
CA ARG A 185 -11.16 11.77 -9.67
C ARG A 185 -11.68 13.05 -10.33
N ASN A 186 -10.77 13.93 -10.74
CA ASN A 186 -11.14 15.19 -11.36
C ASN A 186 -11.76 14.97 -12.75
N TYR A 187 -11.30 13.97 -13.49
CA TYR A 187 -11.86 13.60 -14.78
C TYR A 187 -13.30 13.10 -14.65
N VAL A 188 -13.57 12.21 -13.68
CA VAL A 188 -14.93 11.73 -13.41
C VAL A 188 -15.83 12.88 -12.97
N ALA A 189 -15.39 13.75 -12.06
CA ALA A 189 -16.17 14.90 -11.62
C ALA A 189 -16.54 15.84 -12.79
N ALA A 190 -15.61 16.11 -13.69
CA ALA A 190 -15.88 16.91 -14.88
C ALA A 190 -16.86 16.24 -15.86
N ALA A 191 -16.85 14.91 -15.92
CA ALA A 191 -17.81 14.14 -16.70
C ALA A 191 -19.23 14.19 -16.07
N GLU A 192 -19.32 14.07 -14.74
CA GLU A 192 -20.57 14.23 -13.98
C GLU A 192 -21.20 15.63 -14.17
N ASP A 193 -20.37 16.67 -14.08
CA ASP A 193 -20.82 18.05 -14.32
C ASP A 193 -21.38 18.24 -15.73
N LYS A 194 -20.84 17.54 -16.71
CA LYS A 194 -21.23 17.68 -18.12
C LYS A 194 -22.40 16.80 -18.54
N HIS A 195 -22.47 15.59 -18.03
CA HIS A 195 -23.38 14.56 -18.51
C HIS A 195 -24.42 14.14 -17.47
N GLY A 196 -24.26 14.57 -16.22
CA GLY A 196 -25.05 14.13 -15.06
C GLY A 196 -24.49 12.89 -14.40
N ILE A 197 -24.72 12.76 -13.09
CA ILE A 197 -24.21 11.66 -12.25
C ILE A 197 -24.73 10.32 -12.76
N ASP A 198 -26.04 10.21 -13.02
CA ASP A 198 -26.68 8.95 -13.42
C ASP A 198 -26.07 8.35 -14.69
N ALA A 199 -25.77 9.20 -15.68
CA ALA A 199 -25.18 8.74 -16.94
C ALA A 199 -23.71 8.26 -16.77
N VAL A 200 -22.98 8.90 -15.85
CA VAL A 200 -21.59 8.50 -15.55
C VAL A 200 -21.56 7.21 -14.74
N GLU A 201 -22.45 7.07 -13.75
CA GLU A 201 -22.56 5.85 -12.95
C GLU A 201 -23.01 4.65 -13.78
N GLU A 202 -23.99 4.82 -14.69
CA GLU A 202 -24.40 3.74 -15.60
C GLU A 202 -23.22 3.22 -16.45
N LEU A 203 -22.33 4.14 -16.88
CA LEU A 203 -21.12 3.76 -17.62
C LEU A 203 -20.08 3.06 -16.73
N LEU A 204 -19.90 3.54 -15.49
CA LEU A 204 -18.94 2.94 -14.56
C LEU A 204 -19.38 1.56 -14.07
N ASP A 205 -20.68 1.29 -14.02
CA ASP A 205 -21.26 0.03 -13.59
C ASP A 205 -21.32 -1.03 -14.73
N SER A 206 -21.02 -0.67 -15.97
CA SER A 206 -21.08 -1.55 -17.14
C SER A 206 -19.77 -2.34 -17.37
#